data_6715d2607b8d4b61f2b1c77d9d022565
#
_entry.id   6715d2607b8d4b61f2b1c77d9d022565
#
_cell.length_a   1.000
_cell.length_b   1.000
_cell.length_c   1.000
_cell.angle_alpha   90.00
_cell.angle_beta   90.00
_cell.angle_gamma   90.00
#
_symmetry.space_group_name_H-M   'P 1'
#
loop_
_entity.id
_entity.type
_entity.pdbx_description
1 polymer ?
#
loop_
_entity_poly.entity_id
_entity_poly.type
_entity_poly.pdbx_seq_one_letter_code
_entity_poly.pdbx_strand_id
1 'polypeptide(L)'
;MLYLQTGKGGVGKTTVSCATALHHANQGKKTLLVSSDPAHSTDDVLQVKIGSSPTKITENLDAMNINAEAQAKEFMSLINDEVKSMMGNVPGFDPDMFMDMAGFPGMDEYFGMELIHRHMKSEDYEIIVFDTAPTGHTLKMLTAPDAIRSFILRILRMKTKIENIKGFIFRKKSQTALIVKELELICDRIDEFKKLLASDGVSINLVAIPSEAGYQECARTLKFMQAIGIPVRQIIVNNIVPDFGEAVWATVGENPASALTHRNFTIQRPYLERYSNLVKENRLRLVGLTIV
;
A
#
# COMPACT_ATOMS: atom_id res chain seq x y z
N MET A 1 0.81 14.46 9.74
CA MET A 1 0.13 13.20 10.14
C MET A 1 -0.23 12.41 8.90
N LEU A 2 0.16 11.12 8.81
CA LEU A 2 -0.17 10.24 7.70
C LEU A 2 -1.27 9.25 8.10
N TYR A 3 -2.33 9.17 7.28
CA TYR A 3 -3.36 8.13 7.36
C TYR A 3 -3.17 7.16 6.19
N LEU A 4 -2.86 5.91 6.47
CA LEU A 4 -2.69 4.86 5.48
C LEU A 4 -3.89 3.93 5.52
N GLN A 5 -4.67 3.90 4.44
CA GLN A 5 -5.84 3.04 4.31
C GLN A 5 -5.44 1.78 3.54
N THR A 6 -5.58 0.61 4.14
CA THR A 6 -5.26 -0.66 3.50
C THR A 6 -6.35 -1.70 3.76
N GLY A 7 -6.47 -2.68 2.89
CA GLY A 7 -7.52 -3.72 2.97
C GLY A 7 -7.71 -4.40 1.62
N LYS A 8 -8.55 -5.44 1.61
CA LYS A 8 -8.89 -6.22 0.42
C LYS A 8 -9.46 -5.33 -0.70
N GLY A 9 -9.36 -5.79 -1.96
CA GLY A 9 -10.07 -5.16 -3.08
C GLY A 9 -11.59 -5.13 -2.86
N GLY A 10 -12.24 -4.02 -3.20
CA GLY A 10 -13.70 -3.88 -3.14
C GLY A 10 -14.29 -3.60 -1.76
N VAL A 11 -13.50 -3.36 -0.71
CA VAL A 11 -14.02 -3.05 0.65
C VAL A 11 -14.35 -1.57 0.85
N GLY A 12 -14.09 -0.70 -0.15
CA GLY A 12 -14.35 0.74 -0.07
C GLY A 12 -13.18 1.56 0.49
N LYS A 13 -11.94 1.10 0.33
CA LYS A 13 -10.75 1.87 0.74
C LYS A 13 -10.77 3.30 0.21
N THR A 14 -10.95 3.47 -1.09
CA THR A 14 -11.00 4.78 -1.76
C THR A 14 -12.07 5.69 -1.17
N THR A 15 -13.28 5.16 -0.95
CA THR A 15 -14.36 5.92 -0.31
C THR A 15 -13.97 6.38 1.09
N VAL A 16 -13.38 5.49 1.90
CA VAL A 16 -12.92 5.79 3.26
C VAL A 16 -11.77 6.80 3.22
N SER A 17 -10.85 6.69 2.25
CA SER A 17 -9.73 7.62 2.04
C SER A 17 -10.25 9.02 1.71
N CYS A 18 -11.15 9.13 0.74
CA CYS A 18 -11.77 10.40 0.36
C CYS A 18 -12.54 11.03 1.53
N ALA A 19 -13.34 10.24 2.25
CA ALA A 19 -14.08 10.71 3.42
C ALA A 19 -13.14 11.19 4.54
N THR A 20 -12.04 10.49 4.79
CA THR A 20 -11.01 10.89 5.77
C THR A 20 -10.35 12.20 5.37
N ALA A 21 -9.98 12.34 4.09
CA ALA A 21 -9.35 13.56 3.58
C ALA A 21 -10.29 14.76 3.65
N LEU A 22 -11.52 14.60 3.21
CA LEU A 22 -12.55 15.66 3.30
C LEU A 22 -12.85 16.05 4.75
N HIS A 23 -12.90 15.08 5.66
CA HIS A 23 -13.14 15.36 7.09
C HIS A 23 -12.06 16.29 7.66
N HIS A 24 -10.79 16.03 7.39
CA HIS A 24 -9.69 16.88 7.86
C HIS A 24 -9.66 18.24 7.17
N ALA A 25 -9.89 18.28 5.85
CA ALA A 25 -9.97 19.51 5.09
C ALA A 25 -11.09 20.44 5.58
N ASN A 26 -12.26 19.88 5.92
CA ASN A 26 -13.39 20.62 6.49
C ASN A 26 -13.09 21.15 7.91
N GLN A 27 -12.08 20.62 8.59
CA GLN A 27 -11.56 21.16 9.85
C GLN A 27 -10.51 22.26 9.64
N GLY A 28 -10.29 22.72 8.41
CA GLY A 28 -9.31 23.74 8.05
C GLY A 28 -7.88 23.24 7.93
N LYS A 29 -7.62 21.93 7.99
CA LYS A 29 -6.27 21.36 7.87
C LYS A 29 -5.89 21.19 6.41
N LYS A 30 -4.73 21.69 6.02
CA LYS A 30 -4.17 21.42 4.69
C LYS A 30 -3.93 19.92 4.50
N THR A 31 -4.70 19.32 3.60
CA THR A 31 -4.76 17.87 3.40
C THR A 31 -4.39 17.50 1.97
N LEU A 32 -3.56 16.46 1.81
CA LEU A 32 -3.26 15.82 0.54
C LEU A 32 -3.83 14.40 0.54
N LEU A 33 -4.67 14.10 -0.44
CA LEU A 33 -5.09 12.73 -0.75
C LEU A 33 -4.21 12.18 -1.86
N VAL A 34 -3.53 11.08 -1.60
CA VAL A 34 -2.67 10.40 -2.57
C VAL A 34 -3.26 9.03 -2.86
N SER A 35 -3.46 8.69 -4.12
CA SER A 35 -3.93 7.35 -4.52
C SER A 35 -2.88 6.64 -5.37
N SER A 36 -2.64 5.36 -5.06
CA SER A 36 -1.84 4.45 -5.88
C SER A 36 -2.71 3.41 -6.61
N ASP A 37 -4.02 3.62 -6.65
CA ASP A 37 -4.95 2.73 -7.37
C ASP A 37 -4.84 2.96 -8.89
N PRO A 38 -4.39 1.96 -9.66
CA PRO A 38 -4.28 2.08 -11.11
C PRO A 38 -5.63 2.23 -11.81
N ALA A 39 -6.74 1.90 -11.14
CA ALA A 39 -8.09 2.07 -11.68
C ALA A 39 -8.61 3.52 -11.58
N HIS A 40 -7.85 4.44 -10.96
CA HIS A 40 -8.24 5.84 -10.75
C HIS A 40 -9.62 6.01 -10.07
N SER A 41 -9.98 5.08 -9.17
CA SER A 41 -11.26 5.11 -8.45
C SER A 41 -11.48 6.40 -7.64
N THR A 42 -10.40 7.11 -7.32
CA THR A 42 -10.44 8.41 -6.63
C THR A 42 -11.09 9.49 -7.49
N ASP A 43 -10.85 9.48 -8.82
CA ASP A 43 -11.46 10.40 -9.79
C ASP A 43 -13.00 10.25 -9.78
N ASP A 44 -13.46 8.99 -9.74
CA ASP A 44 -14.89 8.67 -9.74
C ASP A 44 -15.57 9.12 -8.44
N VAL A 45 -14.94 8.86 -7.29
CA VAL A 45 -15.49 9.23 -5.98
C VAL A 45 -15.54 10.74 -5.80
N LEU A 46 -14.49 11.48 -6.22
CA LEU A 46 -14.43 12.94 -6.08
C LEU A 46 -15.07 13.68 -7.26
N GLN A 47 -15.45 12.97 -8.34
CA GLN A 47 -16.01 13.54 -9.58
C GLN A 47 -15.11 14.63 -10.21
N VAL A 48 -13.80 14.46 -10.05
CA VAL A 48 -12.76 15.36 -10.56
C VAL A 48 -11.65 14.54 -11.17
N LYS A 49 -11.18 14.92 -12.36
CA LYS A 49 -10.02 14.27 -12.97
C LYS A 49 -8.75 14.68 -12.23
N ILE A 50 -8.07 13.72 -11.65
CA ILE A 50 -6.88 13.90 -10.80
C ILE A 50 -5.64 13.49 -11.60
N GLY A 51 -4.63 14.36 -11.61
CA GLY A 51 -3.37 14.12 -12.29
C GLY A 51 -2.29 13.54 -11.37
N SER A 52 -1.07 13.42 -11.90
CA SER A 52 0.12 12.99 -11.15
C SER A 52 0.75 14.11 -10.31
N SER A 53 0.22 15.32 -10.38
CA SER A 53 0.57 16.45 -9.53
C SER A 53 -0.63 16.85 -8.66
N PRO A 54 -0.42 17.49 -7.50
CA PRO A 54 -1.52 17.92 -6.65
C PRO A 54 -2.56 18.76 -7.40
N THR A 55 -3.78 18.27 -7.45
CA THR A 55 -4.94 18.89 -8.08
C THR A 55 -5.86 19.40 -6.97
N LYS A 56 -6.25 20.67 -7.02
CA LYS A 56 -7.10 21.28 -6.00
C LYS A 56 -8.53 20.74 -6.09
N ILE A 57 -9.03 20.21 -4.99
CA ILE A 57 -10.39 19.67 -4.85
C ILE A 57 -11.27 20.63 -4.05
N THR A 58 -10.77 21.09 -2.89
CA THR A 58 -11.43 22.13 -2.07
C THR A 58 -10.40 23.15 -1.59
N GLU A 59 -10.80 24.10 -0.76
CA GLU A 59 -9.88 25.09 -0.21
C GLU A 59 -8.68 24.47 0.50
N ASN A 60 -8.91 23.40 1.29
CA ASN A 60 -7.89 22.72 2.10
C ASN A 60 -7.62 21.28 1.65
N LEU A 61 -8.10 20.84 0.50
CA LEU A 61 -7.88 19.49 -0.02
C LEU A 61 -7.30 19.56 -1.43
N ASP A 62 -6.13 18.98 -1.58
CA ASP A 62 -5.54 18.60 -2.85
C ASP A 62 -5.54 17.08 -2.99
N ALA A 63 -5.62 16.58 -4.22
CA ALA A 63 -5.53 15.15 -4.52
C ALA A 63 -4.57 14.88 -5.68
N MET A 64 -3.89 13.73 -5.65
CA MET A 64 -3.03 13.27 -6.73
C MET A 64 -3.02 11.75 -6.89
N ASN A 65 -2.83 11.30 -8.12
CA ASN A 65 -2.65 9.89 -8.47
C ASN A 65 -1.16 9.60 -8.70
N ILE A 66 -0.65 8.50 -8.14
CA ILE A 66 0.74 8.06 -8.36
C ILE A 66 0.77 7.02 -9.48
N ASN A 67 1.59 7.24 -10.49
CA ASN A 67 1.95 6.20 -11.46
C ASN A 67 3.24 5.50 -11.03
N ALA A 68 3.16 4.79 -9.91
CA ALA A 68 4.30 4.09 -9.32
C ALA A 68 4.81 2.94 -10.23
N GLU A 69 3.90 2.30 -10.96
CA GLU A 69 4.25 1.21 -11.89
C GLU A 69 5.14 1.69 -13.03
N ALA A 70 4.88 2.86 -13.60
CA ALA A 70 5.73 3.43 -14.66
C ALA A 70 7.14 3.74 -14.13
N GLN A 71 7.25 4.32 -12.93
CA GLN A 71 8.54 4.61 -12.29
C GLN A 71 9.31 3.32 -11.95
N ALA A 72 8.61 2.30 -11.46
CA ALA A 72 9.22 0.99 -11.20
C ALA A 72 9.75 0.34 -12.48
N LYS A 73 8.99 0.36 -13.57
CA LYS A 73 9.41 -0.16 -14.88
C LYS A 73 10.63 0.58 -15.43
N GLU A 74 10.64 1.90 -15.37
CA GLU A 74 11.78 2.71 -15.81
C GLU A 74 13.03 2.35 -15.01
N PHE A 75 12.94 2.29 -13.68
CA PHE A 75 14.05 1.90 -12.82
C PHE A 75 14.56 0.49 -13.10
N MET A 76 13.65 -0.48 -13.27
CA MET A 76 14.02 -1.87 -13.60
C MET A 76 14.66 -1.98 -14.97
N SER A 77 14.23 -1.18 -15.96
CA SER A 77 14.88 -1.12 -17.27
C SER A 77 16.34 -0.64 -17.17
N LEU A 78 16.58 0.41 -16.39
CA LEU A 78 17.94 0.91 -16.15
C LEU A 78 18.86 -0.14 -15.51
N ILE A 79 18.35 -0.88 -14.50
CA ILE A 79 19.10 -1.98 -13.88
C ILE A 79 19.38 -3.09 -14.90
N ASN A 80 18.38 -3.47 -15.68
CA ASN A 80 18.52 -4.55 -16.69
C ASN A 80 19.57 -4.19 -17.75
N ASP A 81 19.52 -2.97 -18.29
CA ASP A 81 20.48 -2.49 -19.29
C ASP A 81 21.91 -2.50 -18.74
N GLU A 82 22.08 -2.15 -17.50
CA GLU A 82 23.41 -2.14 -16.85
C GLU A 82 23.88 -3.57 -16.55
N VAL A 83 23.02 -4.48 -16.10
CA VAL A 83 23.34 -5.90 -15.91
C VAL A 83 23.72 -6.53 -17.26
N LYS A 84 23.00 -6.24 -18.34
CA LYS A 84 23.34 -6.68 -19.70
C LYS A 84 24.69 -6.13 -20.14
N SER A 85 24.96 -4.86 -19.91
CA SER A 85 26.26 -4.22 -20.24
C SER A 85 27.42 -4.85 -19.48
N MET A 86 27.23 -5.25 -18.24
CA MET A 86 28.28 -5.85 -17.41
C MET A 86 28.52 -7.34 -17.70
N MET A 87 27.45 -8.08 -17.95
CA MET A 87 27.46 -9.55 -17.95
C MET A 87 27.04 -10.20 -19.27
N GLY A 88 26.55 -9.43 -20.25
CA GLY A 88 26.03 -9.95 -21.52
C GLY A 88 27.02 -10.75 -22.35
N ASN A 89 28.32 -10.57 -22.09
CA ASN A 89 29.40 -11.30 -22.77
C ASN A 89 29.93 -12.52 -21.98
N VAL A 90 29.27 -12.87 -20.85
CA VAL A 90 29.69 -14.02 -20.04
C VAL A 90 29.02 -15.27 -20.57
N PRO A 91 29.81 -16.29 -21.05
CA PRO A 91 29.22 -17.50 -21.58
C PRO A 91 28.33 -18.23 -20.55
N GLY A 92 27.10 -18.56 -20.96
CA GLY A 92 26.14 -19.24 -20.09
C GLY A 92 25.40 -18.35 -19.10
N PHE A 93 25.57 -17.01 -19.17
CA PHE A 93 24.79 -16.06 -18.42
C PHE A 93 23.70 -15.46 -19.29
N ASP A 94 22.45 -15.59 -18.86
CA ASP A 94 21.28 -14.96 -19.45
C ASP A 94 20.80 -13.81 -18.53
N PRO A 95 21.02 -12.54 -18.92
CA PRO A 95 20.60 -11.40 -18.11
C PRO A 95 19.08 -11.34 -17.89
N ASP A 96 18.29 -11.70 -18.90
CA ASP A 96 16.82 -11.64 -18.80
C ASP A 96 16.31 -12.70 -17.82
N MET A 97 16.78 -13.95 -17.94
CA MET A 97 16.47 -15.02 -16.98
C MET A 97 16.92 -14.65 -15.55
N PHE A 98 18.05 -13.96 -15.42
CA PHE A 98 18.54 -13.51 -14.13
C PHE A 98 17.62 -12.44 -13.50
N MET A 99 17.16 -11.48 -14.31
CA MET A 99 16.25 -10.43 -13.85
C MET A 99 14.87 -10.97 -13.52
N ASP A 100 14.34 -11.92 -14.29
CA ASP A 100 13.07 -12.62 -14.00
C ASP A 100 13.14 -13.39 -12.68
N MET A 101 14.26 -14.08 -12.42
CA MET A 101 14.49 -14.77 -11.14
C MET A 101 14.72 -13.82 -9.96
N ALA A 102 15.27 -12.66 -10.26
CA ALA A 102 15.59 -11.66 -9.22
C ALA A 102 14.37 -10.87 -8.79
N GLY A 103 13.30 -10.83 -9.59
CA GLY A 103 12.07 -10.03 -9.43
C GLY A 103 12.02 -9.22 -8.14
N PHE A 104 11.88 -7.89 -8.24
CA PHE A 104 11.77 -7.03 -7.07
C PHE A 104 10.29 -6.78 -6.75
N PRO A 105 9.62 -7.68 -6.00
CA PRO A 105 8.24 -7.46 -5.64
C PRO A 105 8.14 -6.22 -4.74
N GLY A 106 7.21 -5.34 -5.06
CA GLY A 106 6.94 -4.15 -4.26
C GLY A 106 7.73 -2.91 -4.64
N MET A 107 8.35 -2.86 -5.82
CA MET A 107 9.03 -1.64 -6.29
C MET A 107 8.07 -0.52 -6.67
N ASP A 108 6.91 -0.85 -7.21
CA ASP A 108 5.81 0.08 -7.45
C ASP A 108 5.34 0.73 -6.14
N GLU A 109 5.15 -0.07 -5.10
CA GLU A 109 4.80 0.45 -3.79
C GLU A 109 5.94 1.27 -3.18
N TYR A 110 7.20 0.89 -3.42
CA TYR A 110 8.35 1.67 -2.96
C TYR A 110 8.32 3.10 -3.55
N PHE A 111 8.11 3.25 -4.86
CA PHE A 111 8.04 4.58 -5.47
C PHE A 111 6.86 5.40 -4.98
N GLY A 112 5.72 4.75 -4.73
CA GLY A 112 4.58 5.38 -4.09
C GLY A 112 4.91 5.91 -2.70
N MET A 113 5.61 5.13 -1.89
CA MET A 113 6.02 5.51 -0.54
C MET A 113 7.10 6.59 -0.52
N GLU A 114 8.05 6.56 -1.45
CA GLU A 114 9.07 7.61 -1.60
C GLU A 114 8.42 8.98 -1.86
N LEU A 115 7.39 9.02 -2.69
CA LEU A 115 6.65 10.24 -2.97
C LEU A 115 5.92 10.76 -1.72
N ILE A 116 5.26 9.87 -0.97
CA ILE A 116 4.60 10.24 0.29
C ILE A 116 5.62 10.78 1.29
N HIS A 117 6.75 10.12 1.44
CA HIS A 117 7.83 10.57 2.34
C HIS A 117 8.34 11.96 1.97
N ARG A 118 8.45 12.26 0.67
CA ARG A 118 8.82 13.58 0.16
C ARG A 118 7.79 14.64 0.55
N HIS A 119 6.49 14.38 0.37
CA HIS A 119 5.43 15.29 0.76
C HIS A 119 5.32 15.46 2.28
N MET A 120 5.64 14.43 3.06
CA MET A 120 5.71 14.57 4.52
C MET A 120 6.86 15.48 4.98
N LYS A 121 7.98 15.46 4.27
CA LYS A 121 9.16 16.31 4.58
C LYS A 121 9.01 17.75 4.10
N SER A 122 8.19 18.01 3.07
CA SER A 122 8.00 19.38 2.56
C SER A 122 7.19 20.27 3.50
N GLU A 123 6.47 19.68 4.46
CA GLU A 123 5.59 20.38 5.42
C GLU A 123 4.48 21.22 4.75
N ASP A 124 4.23 21.02 3.44
CA ASP A 124 3.17 21.73 2.72
C ASP A 124 1.77 21.30 3.16
N TYR A 125 1.66 20.08 3.73
CA TYR A 125 0.41 19.48 4.18
C TYR A 125 0.52 19.01 5.62
N GLU A 126 -0.49 19.35 6.43
CA GLU A 126 -0.62 18.89 7.82
C GLU A 126 -1.07 17.43 7.87
N ILE A 127 -1.91 17.04 6.91
CA ILE A 127 -2.51 15.71 6.80
C ILE A 127 -2.21 15.15 5.41
N ILE A 128 -1.75 13.91 5.38
CA ILE A 128 -1.65 13.12 4.15
C ILE A 128 -2.51 11.87 4.33
N VAL A 129 -3.40 11.60 3.39
CA VAL A 129 -4.20 10.38 3.35
C VAL A 129 -3.74 9.57 2.15
N PHE A 130 -3.30 8.34 2.40
CA PHE A 130 -2.84 7.44 1.35
C PHE A 130 -3.83 6.31 1.11
N ASP A 131 -4.44 6.32 -0.07
CA ASP A 131 -5.27 5.25 -0.59
C ASP A 131 -4.40 4.22 -1.30
N THR A 132 -4.17 3.08 -0.64
CA THR A 132 -3.28 2.06 -1.18
C THR A 132 -3.99 1.13 -2.15
N ALA A 133 -3.24 0.60 -3.11
CA ALA A 133 -3.64 -0.58 -3.86
C ALA A 133 -3.98 -1.76 -2.91
N PRO A 134 -4.62 -2.85 -3.36
CA PRO A 134 -5.00 -3.98 -2.50
C PRO A 134 -3.84 -4.54 -1.66
N THR A 135 -4.12 -4.95 -0.42
CA THR A 135 -3.17 -5.33 0.66
C THR A 135 -1.97 -6.18 0.28
N GLY A 136 -2.11 -7.07 -0.72
CA GLY A 136 -1.02 -7.98 -1.10
C GLY A 136 0.23 -7.27 -1.62
N HIS A 137 0.10 -6.11 -2.21
CA HIS A 137 1.18 -5.30 -2.78
C HIS A 137 1.90 -4.50 -1.69
N THR A 138 1.19 -3.71 -0.90
CA THR A 138 1.78 -2.92 0.19
C THR A 138 2.62 -3.80 1.15
N LEU A 139 2.15 -5.01 1.47
CA LEU A 139 2.87 -5.95 2.32
C LEU A 139 4.16 -6.46 1.67
N LYS A 140 4.19 -6.65 0.34
CA LYS A 140 5.38 -7.08 -0.40
C LYS A 140 6.50 -6.06 -0.32
N MET A 141 6.19 -4.76 -0.45
CA MET A 141 7.17 -3.69 -0.32
C MET A 141 7.90 -3.74 1.03
N LEU A 142 7.18 -3.98 2.12
CA LEU A 142 7.77 -4.00 3.46
C LEU A 142 8.76 -5.16 3.68
N THR A 143 8.72 -6.18 2.81
CA THR A 143 9.68 -7.30 2.78
C THR A 143 10.72 -7.17 1.67
N ALA A 144 10.60 -6.18 0.78
CA ALA A 144 11.49 -5.97 -0.35
C ALA A 144 12.99 -5.82 0.02
N PRO A 145 13.39 -5.18 1.15
CA PRO A 145 14.81 -5.05 1.50
C PRO A 145 15.56 -6.36 1.54
N ASP A 146 14.94 -7.43 2.06
CA ASP A 146 15.60 -8.73 2.15
C ASP A 146 15.81 -9.36 0.76
N ALA A 147 14.84 -9.19 -0.15
CA ALA A 147 14.96 -9.63 -1.53
C ALA A 147 16.05 -8.83 -2.27
N ILE A 148 16.08 -7.50 -2.09
CA ILE A 148 17.07 -6.60 -2.70
C ILE A 148 18.47 -6.93 -2.18
N ARG A 149 18.67 -7.11 -0.87
CA ARG A 149 19.95 -7.51 -0.28
C ARG A 149 20.43 -8.86 -0.81
N SER A 150 19.51 -9.82 -0.94
CA SER A 150 19.81 -11.13 -1.52
C SER A 150 20.26 -11.02 -2.99
N PHE A 151 19.65 -10.11 -3.76
CA PHE A 151 20.02 -9.81 -5.13
C PHE A 151 21.41 -9.15 -5.22
N ILE A 152 21.71 -8.17 -4.40
CA ILE A 152 23.04 -7.55 -4.28
C ILE A 152 24.12 -8.62 -4.04
N LEU A 153 23.89 -9.52 -3.08
CA LEU A 153 24.81 -10.59 -2.76
C LEU A 153 25.03 -11.55 -3.94
N ARG A 154 24.00 -11.82 -4.76
CA ARG A 154 24.14 -12.63 -5.98
C ARG A 154 25.02 -11.93 -7.02
N ILE A 155 24.79 -10.63 -7.27
CA ILE A 155 25.64 -9.83 -8.19
C ILE A 155 27.09 -9.87 -7.74
N LEU A 156 27.37 -9.62 -6.45
CA LEU A 156 28.74 -9.60 -5.92
C LEU A 156 29.43 -10.97 -6.02
N ARG A 157 28.71 -12.06 -5.72
CA ARG A 157 29.24 -13.44 -5.85
C ARG A 157 29.56 -13.81 -7.30
N MET A 158 28.72 -13.41 -8.27
CA MET A 158 28.97 -13.65 -9.69
C MET A 158 30.21 -12.87 -10.15
N LYS A 159 30.31 -11.60 -9.77
CA LYS A 159 31.50 -10.77 -10.07
C LYS A 159 32.77 -11.46 -9.60
N THR A 160 32.84 -11.90 -8.34
CA THR A 160 34.01 -12.59 -7.77
C THR A 160 34.36 -13.88 -8.53
N LYS A 161 33.35 -14.69 -8.94
CA LYS A 161 33.60 -15.87 -9.75
C LYS A 161 34.19 -15.56 -11.11
N ILE A 162 33.72 -14.51 -11.78
CA ILE A 162 34.19 -14.11 -13.11
C ILE A 162 35.62 -13.55 -13.05
N GLU A 163 35.94 -12.75 -12.05
CA GLU A 163 37.29 -12.21 -11.81
C GLU A 163 38.31 -13.35 -11.58
N ASN A 164 37.91 -14.41 -10.88
CA ASN A 164 38.77 -15.58 -10.61
C ASN A 164 38.97 -16.50 -11.84
N ILE A 165 38.05 -16.50 -12.83
CA ILE A 165 38.11 -17.43 -13.99
C ILE A 165 39.02 -16.92 -15.11
N LYS A 166 39.25 -15.60 -15.28
CA LYS A 166 39.89 -15.06 -16.46
C LYS A 166 40.93 -13.96 -16.29
N GLY A 167 41.30 -13.51 -15.11
CA GLY A 167 42.14 -12.31 -14.98
C GLY A 167 41.55 -11.11 -15.76
N PHE A 168 40.26 -11.11 -15.97
CA PHE A 168 39.54 -10.11 -16.76
C PHE A 168 39.47 -8.83 -15.93
N ILE A 169 40.35 -7.90 -16.23
CA ILE A 169 40.32 -6.55 -15.64
C ILE A 169 39.03 -5.90 -16.12
N PHE A 170 38.01 -5.89 -15.26
CA PHE A 170 36.78 -5.12 -15.51
C PHE A 170 37.15 -3.63 -15.65
N ARG A 171 37.19 -3.16 -16.89
CA ARG A 171 37.43 -1.74 -17.22
C ARG A 171 36.34 -0.80 -16.65
N LYS A 172 35.23 -1.35 -16.12
CA LYS A 172 34.08 -0.61 -15.56
C LYS A 172 33.88 -0.86 -14.06
N LYS A 173 34.95 -0.77 -13.27
CA LYS A 173 34.88 -0.91 -11.79
C LYS A 173 33.89 0.08 -11.13
N SER A 174 33.59 1.22 -11.77
CA SER A 174 32.73 2.28 -11.24
C SER A 174 31.22 1.99 -11.34
N GLN A 175 30.74 1.32 -12.39
CA GLN A 175 29.30 1.18 -12.64
C GLN A 175 28.62 0.13 -11.75
N THR A 176 29.24 -1.04 -11.54
CA THR A 176 28.72 -2.04 -10.58
C THR A 176 28.62 -1.47 -9.17
N ALA A 177 29.60 -0.66 -8.76
CA ALA A 177 29.59 -0.03 -7.46
C ALA A 177 28.45 1.00 -7.32
N LEU A 178 28.10 1.69 -8.41
CA LEU A 178 26.98 2.63 -8.43
C LEU A 178 25.65 1.91 -8.25
N ILE A 179 25.38 0.82 -9.01
CA ILE A 179 24.14 0.06 -8.86
C ILE A 179 23.99 -0.51 -7.46
N VAL A 180 25.04 -1.15 -6.93
CA VAL A 180 25.02 -1.69 -5.57
C VAL A 180 24.68 -0.60 -4.58
N LYS A 181 25.30 0.58 -4.72
CA LYS A 181 25.04 1.73 -3.85
C LYS A 181 23.61 2.24 -3.97
N GLU A 182 23.03 2.31 -5.19
CA GLU A 182 21.64 2.70 -5.38
C GLU A 182 20.67 1.70 -4.75
N LEU A 183 20.93 0.41 -4.91
CA LEU A 183 20.10 -0.64 -4.30
C LEU A 183 20.21 -0.64 -2.76
N GLU A 184 21.39 -0.40 -2.21
CA GLU A 184 21.58 -0.24 -0.77
C GLU A 184 20.83 1.00 -0.26
N LEU A 185 20.87 2.11 -0.99
CA LEU A 185 20.12 3.32 -0.65
C LEU A 185 18.61 3.08 -0.63
N ILE A 186 18.10 2.29 -1.59
CA ILE A 186 16.69 1.89 -1.58
C ILE A 186 16.36 1.06 -0.33
N CYS A 187 17.21 0.09 0.03
CA CYS A 187 17.02 -0.68 1.27
C CYS A 187 16.97 0.21 2.50
N ASP A 188 17.89 1.15 2.62
CA ASP A 188 17.96 2.08 3.75
C ASP A 188 16.71 2.96 3.83
N ARG A 189 16.22 3.47 2.69
CA ARG A 189 14.99 4.25 2.61
C ARG A 189 13.74 3.46 3.01
N ILE A 190 13.65 2.18 2.59
CA ILE A 190 12.54 1.31 3.01
C ILE A 190 12.60 1.05 4.51
N ASP A 191 13.80 0.87 5.08
CA ASP A 191 13.96 0.69 6.53
C ASP A 191 13.63 1.97 7.31
N GLU A 192 14.00 3.16 6.80
CA GLU A 192 13.54 4.45 7.34
C GLU A 192 12.02 4.56 7.29
N PHE A 193 11.41 4.16 6.17
CA PHE A 193 9.97 4.19 6.03
C PHE A 193 9.26 3.23 6.99
N LYS A 194 9.81 2.03 7.23
CA LYS A 194 9.29 1.13 8.29
C LYS A 194 9.29 1.79 9.66
N LYS A 195 10.37 2.50 10.01
CA LYS A 195 10.44 3.26 11.28
C LYS A 195 9.39 4.37 11.32
N LEU A 196 9.18 5.07 10.21
CA LEU A 196 8.13 6.08 10.09
C LEU A 196 6.74 5.47 10.31
N LEU A 197 6.43 4.33 9.67
CA LEU A 197 5.15 3.63 9.84
C LEU A 197 4.90 3.18 11.29
N ALA A 198 5.96 2.93 12.05
CA ALA A 198 5.87 2.59 13.46
C ALA A 198 5.71 3.80 14.39
N SER A 199 5.86 5.02 13.87
CA SER A 199 5.80 6.27 14.66
C SER A 199 4.37 6.70 14.99
N ASP A 200 4.24 7.61 15.96
CA ASP A 200 2.94 8.21 16.31
C ASP A 200 2.41 9.18 15.25
N GLY A 201 3.25 9.61 14.31
CA GLY A 201 2.88 10.42 13.16
C GLY A 201 2.09 9.68 12.08
N VAL A 202 1.87 8.36 12.24
CA VAL A 202 1.19 7.51 11.25
C VAL A 202 0.03 6.74 11.87
N SER A 203 -1.12 6.75 11.19
CA SER A 203 -2.28 5.92 11.52
C SER A 203 -2.55 4.93 10.40
N ILE A 204 -2.24 3.65 10.64
CA ILE A 204 -2.57 2.57 9.72
C ILE A 204 -3.94 2.03 10.06
N ASN A 205 -4.84 2.07 9.08
CA ASN A 205 -6.22 1.68 9.19
C ASN A 205 -6.52 0.50 8.27
N LEU A 206 -7.06 -0.59 8.83
CA LEU A 206 -7.52 -1.73 8.05
C LEU A 206 -9.00 -1.54 7.69
N VAL A 207 -9.28 -1.41 6.39
CA VAL A 207 -10.65 -1.31 5.88
C VAL A 207 -11.14 -2.69 5.50
N ALA A 208 -12.31 -3.06 6.00
CA ALA A 208 -12.92 -4.37 5.79
C ALA A 208 -14.45 -4.24 5.62
N ILE A 209 -15.10 -5.32 5.25
CA ILE A 209 -16.56 -5.44 5.22
C ILE A 209 -17.00 -6.60 6.11
N PRO A 210 -18.26 -6.64 6.60
CA PRO A 210 -18.75 -7.68 7.51
C PRO A 210 -19.05 -8.98 6.73
N SER A 211 -17.99 -9.66 6.30
CA SER A 211 -18.04 -10.94 5.57
C SER A 211 -16.89 -11.85 5.99
N GLU A 212 -17.01 -13.16 5.75
CA GLU A 212 -15.93 -14.12 6.09
C GLU A 212 -14.62 -13.75 5.39
N ALA A 213 -14.66 -13.49 4.09
CA ALA A 213 -13.47 -13.12 3.33
C ALA A 213 -12.84 -11.80 3.83
N GLY A 214 -13.67 -10.80 4.17
CA GLY A 214 -13.21 -9.52 4.74
C GLY A 214 -12.55 -9.71 6.09
N TYR A 215 -13.17 -10.49 6.98
CA TYR A 215 -12.62 -10.77 8.31
C TYR A 215 -11.30 -11.53 8.24
N GLN A 216 -11.23 -12.62 7.46
CA GLN A 216 -10.01 -13.44 7.35
C GLN A 216 -8.83 -12.65 6.78
N GLU A 217 -9.07 -11.81 5.77
CA GLU A 217 -8.04 -10.95 5.21
C GLU A 217 -7.56 -9.90 6.23
N CYS A 218 -8.49 -9.25 6.92
CA CYS A 218 -8.18 -8.28 7.97
C CYS A 218 -7.33 -8.92 9.09
N ALA A 219 -7.72 -10.10 9.57
CA ALA A 219 -7.00 -10.81 10.62
C ALA A 219 -5.59 -11.26 10.17
N ARG A 220 -5.45 -11.74 8.92
CA ARG A 220 -4.11 -12.07 8.36
C ARG A 220 -3.22 -10.85 8.24
N THR A 221 -3.77 -9.73 7.73
CA THR A 221 -3.05 -8.47 7.57
C THR A 221 -2.59 -7.93 8.93
N LEU A 222 -3.48 -7.96 9.93
CA LEU A 222 -3.14 -7.55 11.30
C LEU A 222 -1.98 -8.37 11.87
N LYS A 223 -2.05 -9.71 11.78
CA LYS A 223 -0.97 -10.59 12.24
C LYS A 223 0.35 -10.32 11.53
N PHE A 224 0.32 -10.08 10.22
CA PHE A 224 1.51 -9.76 9.46
C PHE A 224 2.13 -8.43 9.91
N MET A 225 1.33 -7.37 10.05
CA MET A 225 1.80 -6.06 10.50
C MET A 225 2.44 -6.14 11.89
N GLN A 226 1.83 -6.90 12.80
CA GLN A 226 2.40 -7.16 14.14
C GLN A 226 3.74 -7.89 14.06
N ALA A 227 3.86 -8.90 13.18
CA ALA A 227 5.10 -9.68 13.03
C ALA A 227 6.27 -8.83 12.52
N ILE A 228 6.02 -7.77 11.74
CA ILE A 228 7.05 -6.85 11.24
C ILE A 228 7.17 -5.57 12.10
N GLY A 229 6.51 -5.52 13.26
CA GLY A 229 6.61 -4.41 14.21
C GLY A 229 5.90 -3.11 13.79
N ILE A 230 4.95 -3.18 12.85
CA ILE A 230 4.19 -2.03 12.38
C ILE A 230 2.81 -2.00 13.06
N PRO A 231 2.50 -0.99 13.89
CA PRO A 231 1.25 -0.95 14.63
C PRO A 231 0.07 -0.55 13.73
N VAL A 232 -0.98 -1.36 13.71
CA VAL A 232 -2.29 -0.97 13.22
C VAL A 232 -2.97 -0.14 14.31
N ARG A 233 -3.64 0.97 13.95
CA ARG A 233 -4.32 1.84 14.92
C ARG A 233 -5.81 1.54 15.03
N GLN A 234 -6.46 1.20 13.90
CA GLN A 234 -7.89 0.92 13.90
C GLN A 234 -8.30 -0.04 12.77
N ILE A 235 -9.45 -0.67 12.97
CA ILE A 235 -10.17 -1.41 11.94
C ILE A 235 -11.43 -0.62 11.59
N ILE A 236 -11.65 -0.37 10.30
CA ILE A 236 -12.82 0.30 9.77
C ILE A 236 -13.66 -0.74 9.05
N VAL A 237 -14.83 -1.07 9.61
CA VAL A 237 -15.78 -1.98 8.96
C VAL A 237 -16.76 -1.14 8.18
N ASN A 238 -16.67 -1.23 6.87
CA ASN A 238 -17.51 -0.51 5.91
C ASN A 238 -18.71 -1.36 5.46
N ASN A 239 -19.69 -0.74 4.82
CA ASN A 239 -20.89 -1.39 4.29
C ASN A 239 -21.73 -2.08 5.37
N ILE A 240 -21.82 -1.51 6.55
CA ILE A 240 -22.69 -2.02 7.62
C ILE A 240 -24.14 -1.63 7.31
N VAL A 241 -25.02 -2.62 7.26
CA VAL A 241 -26.47 -2.38 7.23
C VAL A 241 -26.92 -1.97 8.64
N PRO A 242 -27.50 -0.78 8.83
CA PRO A 242 -27.93 -0.34 10.15
C PRO A 242 -29.08 -1.19 10.68
N ASP A 243 -29.24 -1.21 12.01
CA ASP A 243 -30.41 -1.77 12.64
C ASP A 243 -31.56 -0.74 12.59
N PHE A 244 -32.60 -1.05 11.84
CA PHE A 244 -33.77 -0.20 11.73
C PHE A 244 -34.82 -0.47 12.83
N GLY A 245 -34.55 -1.45 13.71
CA GLY A 245 -35.44 -1.85 14.81
C GLY A 245 -36.51 -2.84 14.38
N GLU A 246 -37.10 -3.55 15.39
CA GLU A 246 -38.06 -4.63 15.17
C GLU A 246 -39.33 -4.19 14.43
N ALA A 247 -39.83 -3.00 14.70
CA ALA A 247 -41.01 -2.46 14.04
C ALA A 247 -40.84 -2.29 12.53
N VAL A 248 -39.65 -1.85 12.09
CA VAL A 248 -39.34 -1.72 10.65
C VAL A 248 -39.10 -3.10 10.04
N TRP A 249 -38.41 -3.99 10.74
CA TRP A 249 -38.16 -5.34 10.25
C TRP A 249 -39.40 -6.18 10.14
N ALA A 250 -40.41 -5.94 10.97
CA ALA A 250 -41.71 -6.64 10.91
C ALA A 250 -42.49 -6.34 9.61
N THR A 251 -42.27 -5.16 8.99
CA THR A 251 -42.94 -4.74 7.75
C THR A 251 -42.22 -5.19 6.48
N VAL A 252 -41.02 -5.76 6.61
CA VAL A 252 -40.08 -6.08 5.52
C VAL A 252 -40.55 -7.26 4.64
N GLY A 253 -41.51 -8.10 5.09
CA GLY A 253 -41.90 -9.32 4.39
C GLY A 253 -42.56 -9.14 3.02
N GLU A 254 -43.04 -7.94 2.69
CA GLU A 254 -43.83 -7.67 1.48
C GLU A 254 -43.01 -7.14 0.28
N ASN A 255 -41.77 -6.65 0.50
CA ASN A 255 -40.93 -6.09 -0.55
C ASN A 255 -39.61 -6.85 -0.67
N PRO A 256 -39.24 -7.38 -1.87
CA PRO A 256 -37.99 -8.12 -2.07
C PRO A 256 -36.72 -7.34 -1.70
N ALA A 257 -36.68 -6.02 -1.91
CA ALA A 257 -35.52 -5.18 -1.56
C ALA A 257 -35.35 -5.09 -0.03
N SER A 258 -36.44 -4.91 0.70
CA SER A 258 -36.45 -4.89 2.16
C SER A 258 -36.04 -6.24 2.76
N ALA A 259 -36.52 -7.34 2.17
CA ALA A 259 -36.13 -8.70 2.59
C ALA A 259 -34.64 -8.95 2.38
N LEU A 260 -34.05 -8.45 1.28
CA LEU A 260 -32.61 -8.53 1.04
C LEU A 260 -31.83 -7.72 2.07
N THR A 261 -32.28 -6.51 2.39
CA THR A 261 -31.64 -5.64 3.41
C THR A 261 -31.66 -6.30 4.78
N HIS A 262 -32.79 -6.85 5.20
CA HIS A 262 -32.92 -7.59 6.47
C HIS A 262 -32.04 -8.85 6.50
N ARG A 263 -31.99 -9.59 5.40
CA ARG A 263 -31.08 -10.74 5.26
C ARG A 263 -29.61 -10.30 5.45
N ASN A 264 -29.18 -9.20 4.79
CA ASN A 264 -27.83 -8.68 4.91
C ASN A 264 -27.54 -8.21 6.34
N PHE A 265 -28.48 -7.54 7.01
CA PHE A 265 -28.41 -7.18 8.41
C PHE A 265 -28.18 -8.41 9.31
N THR A 266 -28.92 -9.49 9.10
CA THR A 266 -28.78 -10.72 9.89
C THR A 266 -27.45 -11.42 9.65
N ILE A 267 -27.01 -11.52 8.39
CA ILE A 267 -25.76 -12.19 8.02
C ILE A 267 -24.52 -11.47 8.55
N GLN A 268 -24.53 -10.13 8.66
CA GLN A 268 -23.36 -9.37 9.10
C GLN A 268 -23.07 -9.46 10.61
N ARG A 269 -24.09 -9.69 11.45
CA ARG A 269 -23.98 -9.66 12.93
C ARG A 269 -22.84 -10.50 13.48
N PRO A 270 -22.69 -11.79 13.11
CA PRO A 270 -21.59 -12.62 13.60
C PRO A 270 -20.20 -12.03 13.26
N TYR A 271 -20.06 -11.39 12.11
CA TYR A 271 -18.79 -10.77 11.71
C TYR A 271 -18.50 -9.50 12.50
N LEU A 272 -19.52 -8.69 12.80
CA LEU A 272 -19.35 -7.49 13.64
C LEU A 272 -18.90 -7.87 15.07
N GLU A 273 -19.44 -8.95 15.62
CA GLU A 273 -19.00 -9.50 16.89
C GLU A 273 -17.54 -9.98 16.84
N ARG A 274 -17.16 -10.69 15.77
CA ARG A 274 -15.78 -11.14 15.55
C ARG A 274 -14.81 -9.95 15.43
N TYR A 275 -15.17 -8.89 14.71
CA TYR A 275 -14.36 -7.66 14.65
C TYR A 275 -14.26 -6.98 16.02
N SER A 276 -15.36 -6.92 16.78
CA SER A 276 -15.35 -6.38 18.14
C SER A 276 -14.38 -7.14 19.05
N ASN A 277 -14.36 -8.46 18.97
CA ASN A 277 -13.42 -9.27 19.74
C ASN A 277 -11.98 -9.08 19.27
N LEU A 278 -11.76 -9.08 17.95
CA LEU A 278 -10.42 -8.86 17.38
C LEU A 278 -9.80 -7.53 17.81
N VAL A 279 -10.58 -6.43 17.84
CA VAL A 279 -10.06 -5.13 18.27
C VAL A 279 -9.81 -5.08 19.78
N LYS A 280 -10.65 -5.73 20.60
CA LYS A 280 -10.44 -5.82 22.06
C LYS A 280 -9.16 -6.59 22.39
N GLU A 281 -8.95 -7.75 21.78
CA GLU A 281 -7.77 -8.58 21.97
C GLU A 281 -6.48 -7.84 21.58
N ASN A 282 -6.52 -7.00 20.56
CA ASN A 282 -5.38 -6.29 20.03
C ASN A 282 -5.29 -4.82 20.47
N ARG A 283 -6.20 -4.34 21.34
CA ARG A 283 -6.27 -2.95 21.84
C ARG A 283 -6.36 -1.90 20.73
N LEU A 284 -7.16 -2.19 19.71
CA LEU A 284 -7.38 -1.32 18.55
C LEU A 284 -8.70 -0.54 18.71
N ARG A 285 -8.89 0.48 17.86
CA ARG A 285 -10.19 1.14 17.70
C ARG A 285 -11.01 0.40 16.63
N LEU A 286 -12.31 0.32 16.85
CA LEU A 286 -13.28 -0.15 15.85
C LEU A 286 -14.12 1.04 15.37
N VAL A 287 -14.21 1.20 14.06
CA VAL A 287 -15.07 2.21 13.43
C VAL A 287 -16.02 1.46 12.50
N GLY A 288 -17.32 1.70 12.64
CA GLY A 288 -18.35 1.16 11.73
C GLY A 288 -18.86 2.26 10.81
N LEU A 289 -18.93 1.98 9.51
CA LEU A 289 -19.52 2.85 8.50
C LEU A 289 -20.74 2.17 7.90
N THR A 290 -21.89 2.78 8.08
CA THR A 290 -23.16 2.26 7.56
C THR A 290 -23.35 2.61 6.09
N ILE A 291 -24.07 1.73 5.37
CA ILE A 291 -24.61 2.05 4.05
C ILE A 291 -25.67 3.14 4.24
N VAL A 292 -25.61 4.18 3.43
CA VAL A 292 -26.61 5.25 3.37
C VAL A 292 -27.58 4.98 2.23
#